data_0b728ab867fbea48510f59faf460b3b5
#
_entry.id   0b728ab867fbea48510f59faf460b3b5
#
_cell.length_a   1.000
_cell.length_b   1.000
_cell.length_c   1.000
_cell.angle_alpha   90.00
_cell.angle_beta   90.00
_cell.angle_gamma   90.00
#
_symmetry.space_group_name_H-M   'P 1'
#
loop_
_entity.id
_entity.type
_entity.pdbx_description
1 polymer ?
#
loop_
_entity_poly.entity_id
_entity_poly.type
_entity_poly.pdbx_seq_one_letter_code
_entity_poly.pdbx_strand_id
1 'polypeptide(L)'
;MLPVIPESVTSFGATYHKRKVYYYGGHFGQAHRYSTADQANTLWELDLNSYKWEKIGTGPRLQGLALVGYRNSLYRIGGFTAQNEPGEEHDLWSQKSFARFNLRTKKWEDLADLPEGRSSFDATVSASGMLYVVGGWQMRGDSESIWHQTAWRFDLKNPHGTWTAIANFPYKRRAISIAPTNEGVVVVGGMQDTGEITPKTVFYNARDNQWVDGPELVGESELTGFGTASCQVDGKLIVSAYDGTLQTINQEGVFEVVGNSHEARFFHRVVPTRGKQALILGGANMETGKFDSMETIHLDFLPKLYTPK
;
A
#
# COMPACT_ATOMS: atom_id res chain seq x y z
N MET A 1 11.02 6.34 22.42
CA MET A 1 9.72 5.69 22.14
C MET A 1 9.13 6.36 20.93
N LEU A 2 8.61 5.59 19.97
CA LEU A 2 7.90 6.15 18.81
C LEU A 2 6.58 6.80 19.29
N PRO A 3 6.13 7.91 18.67
CA PRO A 3 4.82 8.47 18.98
C PRO A 3 3.72 7.58 18.40
N VAL A 4 2.51 7.64 18.96
CA VAL A 4 1.34 7.03 18.34
C VAL A 4 0.95 7.79 17.06
N ILE A 5 0.31 7.12 16.10
CA ILE A 5 -0.27 7.80 14.94
C ILE A 5 -1.48 8.65 15.38
N PRO A 6 -1.66 9.86 14.83
CA PRO A 6 -2.73 10.77 15.25
C PRO A 6 -4.15 10.23 15.07
N GLU A 7 -4.37 9.34 14.13
CA GLU A 7 -5.66 8.69 13.85
C GLU A 7 -5.42 7.19 13.65
N SER A 8 -6.09 6.34 14.46
CA SER A 8 -6.00 4.88 14.33
C SER A 8 -6.75 4.43 13.09
N VAL A 9 -6.04 4.16 12.00
CA VAL A 9 -6.61 3.88 10.68
C VAL A 9 -6.16 2.55 10.10
N THR A 10 -7.03 1.98 9.26
CA THR A 10 -6.74 0.90 8.32
C THR A 10 -6.90 1.40 6.89
N SER A 11 -6.38 0.66 5.91
CA SER A 11 -6.63 0.94 4.48
C SER A 11 -6.25 2.35 4.04
N PHE A 12 -5.21 2.90 4.63
CA PHE A 12 -4.66 4.22 4.35
C PHE A 12 -3.46 4.12 3.41
N GLY A 13 -3.08 5.23 2.77
CA GLY A 13 -1.83 5.35 2.03
C GLY A 13 -0.70 5.82 2.93
N ALA A 14 0.50 5.21 2.85
CA ALA A 14 1.67 5.68 3.58
C ALA A 14 2.96 5.54 2.77
N THR A 15 3.92 6.41 3.03
CA THR A 15 5.23 6.40 2.39
C THR A 15 6.30 7.03 3.27
N TYR A 16 7.53 6.52 3.17
CA TYR A 16 8.72 7.20 3.67
C TYR A 16 9.35 8.02 2.54
N HIS A 17 9.56 9.29 2.78
CA HIS A 17 10.14 10.18 1.78
C HIS A 17 10.92 11.31 2.45
N LYS A 18 12.14 11.62 1.96
CA LYS A 18 12.97 12.71 2.49
C LYS A 18 13.14 12.70 4.02
N ARG A 19 13.38 11.52 4.60
CA ARG A 19 13.60 11.31 6.05
C ARG A 19 12.36 11.54 6.93
N LYS A 20 11.18 11.53 6.33
CA LYS A 20 9.91 11.67 7.01
C LYS A 20 8.97 10.56 6.60
N VAL A 21 8.04 10.23 7.46
CA VAL A 21 6.94 9.31 7.16
C VAL A 21 5.68 10.14 6.93
N TYR A 22 4.95 9.79 5.90
CA TYR A 22 3.69 10.44 5.56
C TYR A 22 2.60 9.39 5.52
N TYR A 23 1.39 9.74 5.99
CA TYR A 23 0.21 8.95 5.69
C TYR A 23 -1.00 9.85 5.40
N TYR A 24 -1.95 9.30 4.63
CA TYR A 24 -3.16 9.98 4.21
C TYR A 24 -4.36 9.05 4.22
N GLY A 25 -5.51 9.58 4.68
CA GLY A 25 -6.79 8.91 4.58
C GLY A 25 -6.87 7.66 5.47
N GLY A 26 -7.71 6.73 5.07
CA GLY A 26 -7.96 5.50 5.77
C GLY A 26 -9.33 5.45 6.45
N HIS A 27 -9.63 4.32 7.05
CA HIS A 27 -10.87 4.02 7.75
C HIS A 27 -10.62 3.99 9.25
N PHE A 28 -11.37 4.78 10.02
CA PHE A 28 -11.30 4.80 11.48
C PHE A 28 -12.58 4.32 12.18
N GLY A 29 -13.67 4.10 11.44
CA GLY A 29 -14.92 3.52 11.94
C GLY A 29 -14.81 2.06 12.39
N GLN A 30 -15.92 1.45 12.80
CA GLN A 30 -15.97 0.03 13.11
C GLN A 30 -15.75 -0.82 11.85
N ALA A 31 -15.20 -2.03 12.00
CA ALA A 31 -15.02 -2.95 10.89
C ALA A 31 -16.33 -3.20 10.13
N HIS A 32 -16.26 -3.19 8.80
CA HIS A 32 -17.41 -3.38 7.90
C HIS A 32 -18.53 -2.34 8.02
N ARG A 33 -18.28 -1.20 8.68
CA ARG A 33 -19.20 -0.06 8.70
C ARG A 33 -18.52 1.10 7.97
N TYR A 34 -19.12 1.49 6.87
CA TYR A 34 -18.59 2.56 6.02
C TYR A 34 -19.63 3.66 5.90
N SER A 35 -19.21 4.89 6.18
CA SER A 35 -20.04 6.08 6.04
C SER A 35 -19.18 7.30 5.75
N THR A 36 -19.80 8.42 5.43
CA THR A 36 -19.12 9.72 5.28
C THR A 36 -18.31 10.10 6.52
N ALA A 37 -18.76 9.70 7.72
CA ALA A 37 -18.13 10.02 9.00
C ALA A 37 -16.91 9.15 9.33
N ASP A 38 -16.79 7.95 8.74
CA ASP A 38 -15.78 6.93 9.12
C ASP A 38 -14.49 6.99 8.31
N GLN A 39 -14.28 8.03 7.51
CA GLN A 39 -13.18 8.16 6.58
C GLN A 39 -12.29 9.36 6.90
N ALA A 40 -10.99 9.13 7.01
CA ALA A 40 -10.00 10.17 7.22
C ALA A 40 -9.70 10.94 5.91
N ASN A 41 -9.25 12.19 6.07
CA ASN A 41 -8.89 13.06 4.94
C ASN A 41 -7.66 13.92 5.22
N THR A 42 -6.93 13.60 6.27
CA THR A 42 -5.76 14.35 6.70
C THR A 42 -4.48 13.76 6.09
N LEU A 43 -3.58 14.64 5.65
CA LEU A 43 -2.20 14.31 5.33
C LEU A 43 -1.33 14.64 6.53
N TRP A 44 -0.76 13.61 7.13
CA TRP A 44 0.12 13.69 8.27
C TRP A 44 1.58 13.51 7.85
N GLU A 45 2.47 14.22 8.51
CA GLU A 45 3.93 14.12 8.38
C GLU A 45 4.54 13.81 9.74
N LEU A 46 5.35 12.75 9.84
CA LEU A 46 6.20 12.45 11.00
C LEU A 46 7.65 12.79 10.68
N ASP A 47 8.23 13.69 11.43
CA ASP A 47 9.67 13.90 11.39
C ASP A 47 10.40 12.89 12.29
N LEU A 48 11.21 12.02 11.69
CA LEU A 48 11.94 10.95 12.41
C LEU A 48 13.14 11.46 13.23
N ASN A 49 13.45 12.76 13.21
CA ASN A 49 14.46 13.32 14.11
C ASN A 49 13.82 13.85 15.41
N SER A 50 12.66 14.51 15.30
CA SER A 50 11.95 15.07 16.45
C SER A 50 10.88 14.15 17.02
N TYR A 51 10.50 13.09 16.27
CA TYR A 51 9.37 12.20 16.57
C TYR A 51 8.04 12.93 16.78
N LYS A 52 7.82 14.00 16.02
CA LYS A 52 6.58 14.79 16.08
C LYS A 52 5.77 14.64 14.81
N TRP A 53 4.47 14.40 14.98
CA TRP A 53 3.49 14.46 13.92
C TRP A 53 3.03 15.90 13.67
N GLU A 54 2.86 16.23 12.39
CA GLU A 54 2.30 17.50 11.93
C GLU A 54 1.24 17.23 10.87
N LYS A 55 0.09 17.89 10.99
CA LYS A 55 -0.92 17.95 9.94
C LYS A 55 -0.46 18.95 8.88
N ILE A 56 -0.15 18.47 7.69
CA ILE A 56 0.40 19.30 6.62
C ILE A 56 -0.56 19.57 5.47
N GLY A 57 -1.72 18.92 5.46
CA GLY A 57 -2.75 19.13 4.45
C GLY A 57 -4.02 18.34 4.72
N THR A 58 -5.05 18.63 3.95
CA THR A 58 -6.30 17.89 3.89
C THR A 58 -6.71 17.67 2.43
N GLY A 59 -7.65 16.78 2.19
CA GLY A 59 -8.19 16.50 0.86
C GLY A 59 -9.51 15.74 0.94
N PRO A 60 -9.93 15.01 -0.09
CA PRO A 60 -11.13 14.19 -0.04
C PRO A 60 -11.00 13.07 0.98
N ARG A 61 -12.12 12.64 1.54
CA ARG A 61 -12.21 11.46 2.42
C ARG A 61 -12.05 10.20 1.58
N LEU A 62 -10.98 9.45 1.82
CA LEU A 62 -10.63 8.27 1.03
C LEU A 62 -10.06 7.16 1.90
N GLN A 63 -10.37 5.92 1.52
CA GLN A 63 -9.77 4.73 2.07
C GLN A 63 -9.46 3.71 0.95
N GLY A 64 -8.62 2.69 1.22
CA GLY A 64 -8.19 1.75 0.19
C GLY A 64 -7.39 2.39 -0.96
N LEU A 65 -6.66 3.46 -0.65
CA LEU A 65 -5.86 4.27 -1.55
C LEU A 65 -4.37 3.94 -1.44
N ALA A 66 -3.57 4.42 -2.40
CA ALA A 66 -2.12 4.42 -2.29
C ALA A 66 -1.54 5.84 -2.13
N LEU A 67 -0.41 5.94 -1.44
CA LEU A 67 0.39 7.17 -1.30
C LEU A 67 1.85 6.84 -1.56
N VAL A 68 2.48 7.56 -2.49
CA VAL A 68 3.91 7.39 -2.81
C VAL A 68 4.64 8.73 -2.81
N GLY A 69 5.94 8.71 -2.52
CA GLY A 69 6.79 9.90 -2.54
C GLY A 69 7.76 9.88 -3.72
N TYR A 70 7.89 11.01 -4.45
CA TYR A 70 8.90 11.17 -5.48
C TYR A 70 9.34 12.64 -5.58
N ARG A 71 10.66 12.88 -5.67
CA ARG A 71 11.27 14.23 -5.71
C ARG A 71 10.76 15.11 -4.57
N ASN A 72 10.09 16.22 -4.87
CA ASN A 72 9.56 17.16 -3.87
C ASN A 72 8.05 17.06 -3.68
N SER A 73 7.49 15.87 -3.89
CA SER A 73 6.05 15.69 -3.90
C SER A 73 5.64 14.33 -3.33
N LEU A 74 4.42 14.29 -2.82
CA LEU A 74 3.68 13.07 -2.53
C LEU A 74 2.57 12.93 -3.58
N TYR A 75 2.22 11.70 -3.90
CA TYR A 75 1.18 11.39 -4.88
C TYR A 75 0.15 10.48 -4.23
N ARG A 76 -1.12 10.94 -4.25
CA ARG A 76 -2.28 10.19 -3.78
C ARG A 76 -2.99 9.60 -4.99
N ILE A 77 -3.28 8.30 -4.94
CA ILE A 77 -3.82 7.55 -6.06
C ILE A 77 -5.07 6.81 -5.63
N GLY A 78 -6.18 6.96 -6.37
CA GLY A 78 -7.40 6.20 -6.22
C GLY A 78 -8.00 6.19 -4.82
N GLY A 79 -8.44 5.00 -4.40
CA GLY A 79 -9.18 4.78 -3.17
C GLY A 79 -10.67 4.78 -3.39
N PHE A 80 -11.46 4.67 -2.34
CA PHE A 80 -12.90 4.82 -2.40
C PHE A 80 -13.43 5.77 -1.33
N THR A 81 -14.60 6.32 -1.59
CA THR A 81 -15.38 7.09 -0.64
C THR A 81 -16.71 6.41 -0.39
N ALA A 82 -17.21 6.47 0.84
CA ALA A 82 -18.61 6.21 1.18
C ALA A 82 -19.39 7.53 1.05
N GLN A 83 -20.58 7.48 0.47
CA GLN A 83 -21.46 8.63 0.30
C GLN A 83 -22.68 8.58 1.22
N ASN A 84 -22.95 7.42 1.83
CA ASN A 84 -24.01 7.21 2.79
C ASN A 84 -23.70 7.84 4.16
N GLU A 85 -24.73 8.28 4.88
CA GLU A 85 -24.62 8.70 6.27
C GLU A 85 -24.47 7.49 7.21
N PRO A 86 -24.00 7.72 8.47
CA PRO A 86 -23.90 6.64 9.46
C PRO A 86 -25.24 5.94 9.71
N GLY A 87 -25.25 4.60 9.56
CA GLY A 87 -26.42 3.75 9.77
C GLY A 87 -27.28 3.52 8.52
N GLU A 88 -27.00 4.17 7.43
CA GLU A 88 -27.62 3.91 6.13
C GLU A 88 -26.93 2.75 5.39
N GLU A 89 -27.57 2.25 4.33
CA GLU A 89 -27.00 1.27 3.42
C GLU A 89 -25.73 1.81 2.76
N HIS A 90 -24.75 0.94 2.54
CA HIS A 90 -23.45 1.35 2.02
C HIS A 90 -23.57 1.86 0.57
N ASP A 91 -23.15 3.08 0.34
CA ASP A 91 -22.98 3.68 -0.99
C ASP A 91 -21.49 3.97 -1.24
N LEU A 92 -20.78 3.00 -1.81
CA LEU A 92 -19.31 2.98 -1.94
C LEU A 92 -18.87 3.19 -3.38
N TRP A 93 -18.00 4.18 -3.59
CA TRP A 93 -17.55 4.58 -4.91
C TRP A 93 -16.02 4.64 -5.02
N SER A 94 -15.44 3.75 -5.84
CA SER A 94 -14.02 3.80 -6.16
C SER A 94 -13.70 5.01 -7.04
N GLN A 95 -12.62 5.71 -6.69
CA GLN A 95 -12.21 6.96 -7.31
C GLN A 95 -11.11 6.73 -8.35
N LYS A 96 -11.10 7.59 -9.39
CA LYS A 96 -10.01 7.66 -10.39
C LYS A 96 -8.96 8.68 -9.99
N SER A 97 -9.20 9.46 -8.95
CA SER A 97 -8.41 10.65 -8.63
C SER A 97 -6.93 10.33 -8.47
N PHE A 98 -6.11 11.13 -9.11
CA PHE A 98 -4.67 11.15 -8.99
C PHE A 98 -4.22 12.58 -8.73
N ALA A 99 -3.58 12.82 -7.60
CA ALA A 99 -3.20 14.16 -7.17
C ALA A 99 -1.79 14.21 -6.62
N ARG A 100 -1.11 15.31 -6.84
CA ARG A 100 0.22 15.63 -6.35
C ARG A 100 0.15 16.65 -5.21
N PHE A 101 0.76 16.35 -4.07
CA PHE A 101 1.01 17.32 -3.00
C PHE A 101 2.43 17.85 -3.09
N ASN A 102 2.59 19.15 -3.29
CA ASN A 102 3.90 19.77 -3.32
C ASN A 102 4.37 20.07 -1.88
N LEU A 103 5.45 19.43 -1.45
CA LEU A 103 5.98 19.55 -0.09
C LEU A 103 6.50 20.94 0.27
N ARG A 104 6.82 21.78 -0.72
CA ARG A 104 7.27 23.16 -0.50
C ARG A 104 6.11 24.14 -0.33
N THR A 105 5.11 24.04 -1.23
CA THR A 105 3.97 24.98 -1.24
C THR A 105 2.82 24.52 -0.36
N LYS A 106 2.85 23.25 0.11
CA LYS A 106 1.79 22.59 0.91
C LYS A 106 0.42 22.63 0.20
N LYS A 107 0.42 22.46 -1.14
CA LYS A 107 -0.81 22.46 -1.94
C LYS A 107 -0.95 21.20 -2.76
N TRP A 108 -2.19 20.73 -2.89
CA TRP A 108 -2.58 19.69 -3.82
C TRP A 108 -2.76 20.28 -5.22
N GLU A 109 -2.47 19.44 -6.21
CA GLU A 109 -2.71 19.68 -7.63
C GLU A 109 -3.23 18.37 -8.21
N ASP A 110 -4.38 18.44 -8.88
CA ASP A 110 -4.95 17.29 -9.58
C ASP A 110 -4.16 17.03 -10.86
N LEU A 111 -3.91 15.75 -11.13
CA LEU A 111 -3.21 15.25 -12.31
C LEU A 111 -4.18 14.47 -13.19
N ALA A 112 -3.68 13.89 -14.29
CA ALA A 112 -4.50 13.06 -15.17
C ALA A 112 -5.04 11.84 -14.40
N ASP A 113 -6.35 11.73 -14.28
CA ASP A 113 -7.04 10.64 -13.59
C ASP A 113 -6.57 9.26 -14.06
N LEU A 114 -6.65 8.27 -13.16
CA LEU A 114 -6.59 6.85 -13.54
C LEU A 114 -7.64 6.56 -14.62
N PRO A 115 -7.34 5.68 -15.58
CA PRO A 115 -8.33 5.28 -16.59
C PRO A 115 -9.61 4.68 -15.99
N GLU A 116 -9.50 4.06 -14.81
CA GLU A 116 -10.60 3.39 -14.11
C GLU A 116 -10.60 3.75 -12.63
N GLY A 117 -11.80 3.78 -12.03
CA GLY A 117 -11.94 3.87 -10.57
C GLY A 117 -11.31 2.65 -9.90
N ARG A 118 -10.52 2.86 -8.84
CA ARG A 118 -9.74 1.76 -8.25
C ARG A 118 -9.53 1.96 -6.76
N SER A 119 -9.84 0.91 -5.99
CA SER A 119 -9.62 0.85 -4.54
C SER A 119 -9.14 -0.53 -4.10
N SER A 120 -8.64 -0.64 -2.87
CA SER A 120 -8.04 -1.88 -2.33
C SER A 120 -6.98 -2.51 -3.23
N PHE A 121 -6.36 -1.68 -4.05
CA PHE A 121 -5.16 -1.93 -4.85
C PHE A 121 -3.92 -1.48 -4.09
N ASP A 122 -2.75 -1.60 -4.71
CA ASP A 122 -1.58 -0.90 -4.19
C ASP A 122 -0.74 -0.28 -5.32
N ALA A 123 0.17 0.61 -4.95
CA ALA A 123 1.04 1.31 -5.88
C ALA A 123 2.43 1.53 -5.29
N THR A 124 3.44 1.50 -6.15
CA THR A 124 4.82 1.79 -5.77
C THR A 124 5.54 2.57 -6.86
N VAL A 125 6.64 3.23 -6.48
CA VAL A 125 7.46 4.00 -7.40
C VAL A 125 8.87 3.42 -7.48
N SER A 126 9.36 3.19 -8.70
CA SER A 126 10.74 2.79 -8.92
C SER A 126 11.71 3.94 -8.65
N ALA A 127 12.98 3.62 -8.44
CA ALA A 127 14.05 4.62 -8.29
C ALA A 127 14.14 5.58 -9.50
N SER A 128 13.74 5.12 -10.69
CA SER A 128 13.69 5.94 -11.90
C SER A 128 12.51 6.90 -11.96
N GLY A 129 11.54 6.82 -11.03
CA GLY A 129 10.35 7.67 -10.99
C GLY A 129 9.17 7.13 -11.78
N MET A 130 9.19 5.85 -12.16
CA MET A 130 8.03 5.19 -12.75
C MET A 130 7.12 4.70 -11.64
N LEU A 131 5.89 5.21 -11.60
CA LEU A 131 4.81 4.76 -10.72
C LEU A 131 4.10 3.58 -11.37
N TYR A 132 3.82 2.54 -10.59
CA TYR A 132 3.04 1.36 -10.99
C TYR A 132 1.82 1.22 -10.10
N VAL A 133 0.67 0.88 -10.72
CA VAL A 133 -0.63 0.68 -10.08
C VAL A 133 -1.17 -0.68 -10.51
N VAL A 134 -1.46 -1.57 -9.56
CA VAL A 134 -1.84 -2.97 -9.85
C VAL A 134 -2.96 -3.44 -8.90
N GLY A 135 -3.81 -4.34 -9.39
CA GLY A 135 -4.83 -5.01 -8.59
C GLY A 135 -6.00 -4.10 -8.21
N GLY A 136 -6.76 -4.54 -7.21
CA GLY A 136 -7.91 -3.83 -6.71
C GLY A 136 -9.18 -4.04 -7.52
N TRP A 137 -10.18 -3.27 -7.17
CA TRP A 137 -11.53 -3.33 -7.77
C TRP A 137 -12.15 -1.94 -7.89
N GLN A 138 -13.21 -1.85 -8.66
CA GLN A 138 -14.05 -0.66 -8.76
C GLN A 138 -15.42 -0.95 -8.16
N MET A 139 -15.73 -0.32 -7.04
CA MET A 139 -17.07 -0.23 -6.46
C MET A 139 -17.84 0.92 -7.11
N ARG A 140 -19.16 0.75 -7.32
CA ARG A 140 -20.03 1.67 -8.05
C ARG A 140 -21.43 1.71 -7.43
N GLY A 141 -21.51 2.02 -6.12
CA GLY A 141 -22.77 1.96 -5.37
C GLY A 141 -23.34 0.54 -5.39
N ASP A 142 -24.61 0.41 -5.77
CA ASP A 142 -25.34 -0.86 -5.82
C ASP A 142 -24.97 -1.77 -6.99
N SER A 143 -24.14 -1.27 -7.94
CA SER A 143 -23.73 -2.08 -9.10
C SER A 143 -22.67 -3.09 -8.69
N GLU A 144 -22.62 -4.22 -9.41
CA GLU A 144 -21.57 -5.21 -9.22
C GLU A 144 -20.19 -4.60 -9.35
N SER A 145 -19.29 -4.93 -8.43
CA SER A 145 -17.92 -4.45 -8.43
C SER A 145 -17.10 -5.08 -9.54
N ILE A 146 -16.27 -4.28 -10.21
CA ILE A 146 -15.37 -4.76 -11.26
C ILE A 146 -14.01 -5.08 -10.67
N TRP A 147 -13.58 -6.32 -10.72
CA TRP A 147 -12.23 -6.73 -10.33
C TRP A 147 -11.24 -6.49 -11.46
N HIS A 148 -10.14 -5.79 -11.17
CA HIS A 148 -9.20 -5.38 -12.19
C HIS A 148 -8.09 -6.42 -12.45
N GLN A 149 -7.84 -6.67 -13.73
CA GLN A 149 -6.59 -7.25 -14.23
C GLN A 149 -5.71 -6.20 -14.92
N THR A 150 -6.28 -5.06 -15.25
CA THR A 150 -5.52 -3.94 -15.81
C THR A 150 -4.45 -3.46 -14.84
N ALA A 151 -3.28 -3.15 -15.37
CA ALA A 151 -2.17 -2.57 -14.65
C ALA A 151 -1.64 -1.35 -15.42
N TRP A 152 -1.21 -0.35 -14.67
CA TRP A 152 -0.87 0.95 -15.23
C TRP A 152 0.48 1.43 -14.71
N ARG A 153 1.17 2.20 -15.55
CA ARG A 153 2.34 2.97 -15.16
C ARG A 153 2.18 4.44 -15.51
N PHE A 154 2.86 5.30 -14.74
CA PHE A 154 2.91 6.75 -14.97
C PHE A 154 4.32 7.28 -14.71
N ASP A 155 4.86 8.11 -15.61
CA ASP A 155 6.17 8.72 -15.42
C ASP A 155 6.06 10.00 -14.56
N LEU A 156 6.44 9.90 -13.29
CA LEU A 156 6.42 11.03 -12.34
C LEU A 156 7.44 12.14 -12.66
N LYS A 157 8.35 11.93 -13.62
CA LYS A 157 9.23 13.00 -14.15
C LYS A 157 8.46 13.96 -15.04
N ASN A 158 7.37 13.46 -15.67
CA ASN A 158 6.44 14.25 -16.47
C ASN A 158 5.05 14.22 -15.82
N PRO A 159 4.80 15.04 -14.78
CA PRO A 159 3.55 15.00 -14.01
C PRO A 159 2.30 15.38 -14.80
N HIS A 160 2.45 16.01 -15.95
CA HIS A 160 1.36 16.36 -16.88
C HIS A 160 1.24 15.36 -18.05
N GLY A 161 1.91 14.21 -17.95
CA GLY A 161 1.80 13.09 -18.89
C GLY A 161 0.50 12.32 -18.74
N THR A 162 0.47 11.13 -19.31
CA THR A 162 -0.69 10.22 -19.30
C THR A 162 -0.32 8.85 -18.75
N TRP A 163 -1.31 8.13 -18.26
CA TRP A 163 -1.19 6.74 -17.89
C TRP A 163 -0.90 5.86 -19.11
N THR A 164 -0.03 4.89 -18.94
CA THR A 164 0.31 3.89 -19.96
C THR A 164 -0.07 2.52 -19.43
N ALA A 165 -0.84 1.75 -20.20
CA ALA A 165 -1.11 0.37 -19.86
C ALA A 165 0.18 -0.46 -19.92
N ILE A 166 0.35 -1.38 -18.99
CA ILE A 166 1.32 -2.46 -19.06
C ILE A 166 0.60 -3.79 -19.23
N ALA A 167 1.34 -4.90 -19.36
CA ALA A 167 0.72 -6.21 -19.46
C ALA A 167 -0.30 -6.42 -18.33
N ASN A 168 -1.45 -7.00 -18.66
CA ASN A 168 -2.48 -7.26 -17.67
C ASN A 168 -1.93 -8.16 -16.55
N PHE A 169 -2.24 -7.79 -15.32
CA PHE A 169 -1.95 -8.62 -14.15
C PHE A 169 -2.71 -9.96 -14.31
N PRO A 170 -2.05 -11.10 -14.16
CA PRO A 170 -2.66 -12.39 -14.51
C PRO A 170 -3.82 -12.80 -13.60
N TYR A 171 -3.99 -12.13 -12.47
CA TYR A 171 -4.97 -12.46 -11.46
C TYR A 171 -5.85 -11.25 -11.10
N LYS A 172 -7.09 -11.53 -10.74
CA LYS A 172 -8.00 -10.54 -10.15
C LYS A 172 -7.84 -10.55 -8.64
N ARG A 173 -7.08 -9.62 -8.09
CA ARG A 173 -6.79 -9.56 -6.64
C ARG A 173 -6.96 -8.15 -6.11
N ARG A 174 -7.49 -8.06 -4.88
CA ARG A 174 -7.52 -6.85 -4.04
C ARG A 174 -6.86 -7.10 -2.69
N ALA A 175 -6.72 -6.09 -1.84
CA ALA A 175 -6.05 -6.20 -0.55
C ALA A 175 -4.62 -6.78 -0.67
N ILE A 176 -3.96 -6.46 -1.77
CA ILE A 176 -2.56 -6.80 -2.08
C ILE A 176 -1.62 -5.79 -1.45
N SER A 177 -0.33 -6.14 -1.40
CA SER A 177 0.75 -5.17 -1.28
C SER A 177 1.69 -5.24 -2.49
N ILE A 178 2.43 -4.14 -2.74
CA ILE A 178 3.36 -4.03 -3.85
C ILE A 178 4.66 -3.39 -3.38
N ALA A 179 5.79 -3.91 -3.85
CA ALA A 179 7.10 -3.31 -3.62
C ALA A 179 7.86 -3.17 -4.94
N PRO A 180 8.76 -2.16 -5.06
CA PRO A 180 9.62 -2.05 -6.21
C PRO A 180 10.66 -3.17 -6.21
N THR A 181 11.12 -3.56 -7.40
CA THR A 181 12.27 -4.43 -7.62
C THR A 181 13.27 -3.73 -8.53
N ASN A 182 14.44 -4.31 -8.76
CA ASN A 182 15.42 -3.76 -9.71
C ASN A 182 14.90 -3.76 -11.15
N GLU A 183 14.01 -4.68 -11.49
CA GLU A 183 13.49 -4.88 -12.85
C GLU A 183 12.07 -4.37 -13.06
N GLY A 184 11.34 -4.05 -11.98
CA GLY A 184 9.96 -3.61 -12.03
C GLY A 184 9.31 -3.59 -10.67
N VAL A 185 8.34 -4.48 -10.43
CA VAL A 185 7.62 -4.58 -9.15
C VAL A 185 7.30 -6.03 -8.79
N VAL A 186 7.03 -6.27 -7.52
CA VAL A 186 6.45 -7.52 -7.01
C VAL A 186 5.11 -7.23 -6.33
N VAL A 187 4.11 -8.02 -6.68
CA VAL A 187 2.78 -8.05 -6.02
C VAL A 187 2.74 -9.21 -5.05
N VAL A 188 2.27 -8.97 -3.84
CA VAL A 188 2.27 -9.94 -2.75
C VAL A 188 0.85 -10.19 -2.26
N GLY A 189 0.45 -11.45 -2.20
CA GLY A 189 -0.77 -11.92 -1.55
C GLY A 189 -2.06 -11.38 -2.14
N GLY A 190 -3.03 -11.16 -1.28
CA GLY A 190 -4.33 -10.57 -1.55
C GLY A 190 -5.49 -11.56 -1.56
N MET A 191 -6.68 -11.03 -1.77
CA MET A 191 -7.93 -11.77 -1.94
C MET A 191 -8.29 -11.82 -3.43
N GLN A 192 -8.66 -12.99 -3.92
CA GLN A 192 -9.09 -13.25 -5.30
C GLN A 192 -10.58 -12.95 -5.47
N ASP A 193 -11.06 -12.87 -6.71
CA ASP A 193 -12.49 -12.66 -7.03
C ASP A 193 -13.37 -13.87 -6.66
N THR A 194 -12.77 -15.03 -6.38
CA THR A 194 -13.44 -16.18 -5.77
C THR A 194 -13.70 -16.02 -4.26
N GLY A 195 -13.11 -15.00 -3.62
CA GLY A 195 -13.11 -14.81 -2.16
C GLY A 195 -11.94 -15.48 -1.44
N GLU A 196 -11.16 -16.31 -2.12
CA GLU A 196 -10.02 -16.99 -1.55
C GLU A 196 -8.83 -16.03 -1.32
N ILE A 197 -8.12 -16.24 -0.24
CA ILE A 197 -6.85 -15.58 0.02
C ILE A 197 -5.72 -16.36 -0.65
N THR A 198 -4.69 -15.67 -1.10
CA THR A 198 -3.55 -16.33 -1.73
C THR A 198 -2.21 -15.85 -1.14
N PRO A 199 -1.29 -16.76 -0.81
CA PRO A 199 0.07 -16.42 -0.40
C PRO A 199 1.01 -16.10 -1.57
N LYS A 200 0.56 -16.27 -2.82
CA LYS A 200 1.40 -16.15 -4.03
C LYS A 200 1.90 -14.76 -4.27
N THR A 201 3.16 -14.66 -4.73
CA THR A 201 3.72 -13.43 -5.28
C THR A 201 3.77 -13.49 -6.80
N VAL A 202 3.80 -12.32 -7.45
CA VAL A 202 3.91 -12.19 -8.89
C VAL A 202 4.84 -11.03 -9.22
N PHE A 203 5.86 -11.29 -10.02
CA PHE A 203 6.86 -10.31 -10.44
C PHE A 203 6.52 -9.74 -11.80
N TYR A 204 6.64 -8.44 -11.94
CA TYR A 204 6.58 -7.75 -13.23
C TYR A 204 7.98 -7.33 -13.67
N ASN A 205 8.38 -7.76 -14.87
CA ASN A 205 9.58 -7.29 -15.54
C ASN A 205 9.22 -6.14 -16.49
N ALA A 206 9.71 -4.95 -16.19
CA ALA A 206 9.41 -3.75 -16.96
C ALA A 206 10.10 -3.70 -18.34
N ARG A 207 11.20 -4.46 -18.54
CA ARG A 207 11.89 -4.55 -19.82
C ARG A 207 11.08 -5.37 -20.81
N ASP A 208 10.60 -6.53 -20.37
CA ASP A 208 9.92 -7.50 -21.23
C ASP A 208 8.40 -7.30 -21.24
N ASN A 209 7.88 -6.42 -20.36
CA ASN A 209 6.47 -6.17 -20.13
C ASN A 209 5.70 -7.47 -19.83
N GLN A 210 6.23 -8.30 -18.93
CA GLN A 210 5.68 -9.61 -18.58
C GLN A 210 5.56 -9.81 -17.07
N TRP A 211 4.59 -10.63 -16.69
CA TRP A 211 4.39 -11.10 -15.32
C TRP A 211 4.86 -12.55 -15.20
N VAL A 212 5.52 -12.86 -14.08
CA VAL A 212 6.01 -14.21 -13.75
C VAL A 212 5.64 -14.52 -12.32
N ASP A 213 5.09 -15.71 -12.08
CA ASP A 213 4.79 -16.19 -10.73
C ASP A 213 6.08 -16.34 -9.91
N GLY A 214 6.01 -15.93 -8.66
CA GLY A 214 7.08 -16.03 -7.68
C GLY A 214 6.77 -17.01 -6.57
N PRO A 215 7.65 -17.10 -5.56
CA PRO A 215 7.44 -17.98 -4.42
C PRO A 215 6.22 -17.55 -3.58
N GLU A 216 5.70 -18.48 -2.80
CA GLU A 216 4.60 -18.24 -1.87
C GLU A 216 5.14 -17.81 -0.50
N LEU A 217 4.38 -16.97 0.20
CA LEU A 217 4.63 -16.63 1.61
C LEU A 217 4.57 -17.88 2.47
N VAL A 218 5.39 -17.92 3.50
CA VAL A 218 5.35 -18.95 4.53
C VAL A 218 4.15 -18.69 5.45
N GLY A 219 3.36 -19.73 5.74
CA GLY A 219 2.23 -19.71 6.67
C GLY A 219 1.30 -20.88 6.43
N GLU A 220 0.66 -21.35 7.51
CA GLU A 220 -0.27 -22.48 7.47
C GLU A 220 -1.74 -22.04 7.46
N SER A 221 -2.01 -20.75 7.69
CA SER A 221 -3.36 -20.20 7.74
C SER A 221 -3.93 -19.94 6.36
N GLU A 222 -5.24 -20.16 6.19
CA GLU A 222 -6.01 -19.74 5.02
C GLU A 222 -5.98 -18.22 4.81
N LEU A 223 -5.57 -17.44 5.82
CA LEU A 223 -5.39 -16.00 5.74
C LEU A 223 -3.97 -15.59 5.32
N THR A 224 -3.06 -16.53 5.07
CA THR A 224 -1.70 -16.22 4.61
C THR A 224 -1.75 -15.44 3.30
N GLY A 225 -1.25 -14.21 3.31
CA GLY A 225 -1.34 -13.26 2.20
C GLY A 225 -2.44 -12.20 2.32
N PHE A 226 -3.34 -12.30 3.32
CA PHE A 226 -4.40 -11.30 3.51
C PHE A 226 -3.88 -10.02 4.14
N GLY A 227 -4.18 -8.88 3.50
CA GLY A 227 -3.88 -7.56 4.08
C GLY A 227 -2.43 -7.33 4.47
N THR A 228 -1.50 -8.01 3.77
CA THR A 228 -0.06 -7.87 3.94
C THR A 228 0.41 -6.46 3.63
N ALA A 229 1.58 -6.09 4.15
CA ALA A 229 2.30 -4.90 3.74
C ALA A 229 3.72 -5.26 3.30
N SER A 230 4.23 -4.58 2.28
CA SER A 230 5.57 -4.85 1.76
C SER A 230 6.33 -3.58 1.43
N CYS A 231 7.65 -3.65 1.54
CA CYS A 231 8.55 -2.60 1.09
C CYS A 231 9.89 -3.20 0.66
N GLN A 232 10.73 -2.35 0.07
CA GLN A 232 12.12 -2.72 -0.21
C GLN A 232 13.04 -1.98 0.77
N VAL A 233 13.91 -2.73 1.46
CA VAL A 233 14.95 -2.19 2.34
C VAL A 233 16.28 -2.74 1.89
N ASP A 234 17.23 -1.87 1.56
CA ASP A 234 18.58 -2.25 1.10
C ASP A 234 18.55 -3.27 -0.05
N GLY A 235 17.63 -3.06 -1.00
CA GLY A 235 17.44 -3.91 -2.16
C GLY A 235 16.68 -5.22 -1.91
N LYS A 236 16.24 -5.50 -0.68
CA LYS A 236 15.53 -6.73 -0.31
C LYS A 236 14.05 -6.48 -0.11
N LEU A 237 13.23 -7.40 -0.59
CA LEU A 237 11.80 -7.42 -0.30
C LEU A 237 11.58 -7.80 1.17
N ILE A 238 10.83 -6.97 1.89
CA ILE A 238 10.32 -7.27 3.22
C ILE A 238 8.81 -7.32 3.14
N VAL A 239 8.24 -8.39 3.64
CA VAL A 239 6.80 -8.58 3.77
C VAL A 239 6.46 -8.75 5.24
N SER A 240 5.50 -7.96 5.72
CA SER A 240 4.85 -8.18 7.01
C SER A 240 3.52 -8.86 6.73
N ALA A 241 3.39 -10.10 7.18
CA ALA A 241 2.21 -10.90 7.01
C ALA A 241 1.19 -10.66 8.14
N TYR A 242 -0.04 -11.14 7.93
CA TYR A 242 -1.15 -10.91 8.85
C TYR A 242 -0.96 -11.53 10.24
N ASP A 243 -0.16 -12.59 10.32
CA ASP A 243 0.18 -13.32 11.55
C ASP A 243 1.34 -12.68 12.34
N GLY A 244 1.87 -11.56 11.83
CA GLY A 244 2.98 -10.82 12.41
C GLY A 244 4.36 -11.30 11.94
N THR A 245 4.45 -12.34 11.13
CA THR A 245 5.75 -12.76 10.58
C THR A 245 6.31 -11.72 9.63
N LEU A 246 7.63 -11.52 9.71
CA LEU A 246 8.41 -10.72 8.78
C LEU A 246 9.16 -11.68 7.86
N GLN A 247 8.93 -11.57 6.57
CA GLN A 247 9.42 -12.51 5.58
C GLN A 247 10.23 -11.83 4.49
N THR A 248 11.21 -12.54 3.95
CA THR A 248 12.00 -12.12 2.79
C THR A 248 12.27 -13.32 1.88
N ILE A 249 12.70 -13.07 0.65
CA ILE A 249 13.11 -14.13 -0.27
C ILE A 249 14.62 -14.39 -0.06
N ASN A 250 14.97 -15.62 0.23
CA ASN A 250 16.34 -16.05 0.46
C ASN A 250 17.10 -16.31 -0.86
N GLN A 251 18.34 -16.81 -0.77
CA GLN A 251 19.19 -17.08 -1.94
C GLN A 251 18.70 -18.25 -2.81
N GLU A 252 17.87 -19.12 -2.26
CA GLU A 252 17.26 -20.26 -2.96
C GLU A 252 15.99 -19.84 -3.72
N GLY A 253 15.54 -18.60 -3.55
CA GLY A 253 14.36 -18.06 -4.20
C GLY A 253 13.04 -18.42 -3.52
N VAL A 254 13.08 -18.78 -2.24
CA VAL A 254 11.90 -19.09 -1.42
C VAL A 254 11.76 -18.08 -0.28
N PHE A 255 10.53 -17.88 0.19
CA PHE A 255 10.33 -17.06 1.39
C PHE A 255 10.84 -17.77 2.63
N GLU A 256 11.46 -17.00 3.51
CA GLU A 256 11.83 -17.39 4.85
C GLU A 256 11.37 -16.34 5.87
N VAL A 257 11.01 -16.80 7.07
CA VAL A 257 10.69 -15.92 8.20
C VAL A 257 12.00 -15.42 8.81
N VAL A 258 12.18 -14.10 8.83
CA VAL A 258 13.38 -13.44 9.36
C VAL A 258 13.13 -12.73 10.69
N GLY A 259 11.91 -12.74 11.17
CA GLY A 259 11.52 -12.14 12.44
C GLY A 259 10.02 -12.04 12.59
N ASN A 260 9.60 -11.38 13.66
CA ASN A 260 8.18 -11.10 13.92
C ASN A 260 8.01 -9.64 14.33
N SER A 261 6.88 -9.05 13.96
CA SER A 261 6.41 -7.82 14.57
C SER A 261 5.92 -8.08 15.98
N HIS A 262 5.90 -7.05 16.82
CA HIS A 262 5.37 -7.16 18.17
C HIS A 262 3.87 -7.50 18.16
N GLU A 263 3.14 -6.88 17.22
CA GLU A 263 1.72 -7.08 17.05
C GLU A 263 1.43 -7.62 15.65
N ALA A 264 0.70 -8.73 15.59
CA ALA A 264 0.12 -9.24 14.34
C ALA A 264 -0.98 -8.29 13.85
N ARG A 265 -0.94 -7.89 12.58
CA ARG A 265 -1.90 -6.93 12.02
C ARG A 265 -2.07 -7.07 10.51
N PHE A 266 -3.22 -6.66 10.01
CA PHE A 266 -3.53 -6.54 8.59
C PHE A 266 -3.98 -5.12 8.23
N PHE A 267 -3.95 -4.78 6.93
CA PHE A 267 -4.23 -3.43 6.41
C PHE A 267 -3.40 -2.33 7.07
N HIS A 268 -2.24 -2.70 7.57
CA HIS A 268 -1.18 -1.80 8.02
C HIS A 268 -0.30 -1.35 6.86
N ARG A 269 0.68 -0.52 7.14
CA ARG A 269 1.73 -0.17 6.18
C ARG A 269 3.10 -0.46 6.76
N VAL A 270 4.01 -0.91 5.87
CA VAL A 270 5.43 -1.03 6.15
C VAL A 270 6.17 -0.09 5.21
N VAL A 271 6.94 0.81 5.78
CA VAL A 271 7.72 1.78 5.00
C VAL A 271 9.20 1.66 5.33
N PRO A 272 10.11 1.68 4.34
CA PRO A 272 11.54 1.68 4.60
C PRO A 272 11.91 2.97 5.32
N THR A 273 12.91 2.91 6.20
CA THR A 273 13.47 4.09 6.84
C THR A 273 14.99 4.15 6.61
N ARG A 274 15.73 4.89 7.45
CA ARG A 274 17.18 5.00 7.29
C ARG A 274 17.89 3.70 7.69
N GLY A 275 18.96 3.39 6.98
CA GLY A 275 19.74 2.18 7.23
C GLY A 275 18.96 0.93 6.87
N LYS A 276 19.21 -0.13 7.59
CA LYS A 276 18.52 -1.42 7.43
C LYS A 276 17.30 -1.49 8.35
N GLN A 277 16.38 -0.55 8.21
CA GLN A 277 15.19 -0.45 9.06
C GLN A 277 13.94 -0.24 8.23
N ALA A 278 12.81 -0.72 8.75
CA ALA A 278 11.47 -0.39 8.32
C ALA A 278 10.61 0.02 9.50
N LEU A 279 9.53 0.71 9.24
CA LEU A 279 8.53 1.13 10.21
C LEU A 279 7.19 0.52 9.85
N ILE A 280 6.58 -0.21 10.79
CA ILE A 280 5.19 -0.65 10.73
C ILE A 280 4.32 0.43 11.36
N LEU A 281 3.18 0.74 10.74
CA LEU A 281 2.23 1.71 11.29
C LEU A 281 0.78 1.36 10.94
N GLY A 282 -0.14 1.69 11.87
CA GLY A 282 -1.58 1.49 11.71
C GLY A 282 -1.99 0.02 11.57
N GLY A 283 -3.09 -0.20 10.87
CA GLY A 283 -3.67 -1.52 10.69
C GLY A 283 -4.57 -1.94 11.84
N ALA A 284 -4.98 -3.20 11.81
CA ALA A 284 -5.88 -3.80 12.81
C ALA A 284 -5.59 -5.29 12.97
N ASN A 285 -6.12 -5.87 14.04
CA ASN A 285 -6.33 -7.31 14.16
C ASN A 285 -7.75 -7.61 14.67
N MET A 286 -8.08 -8.88 14.78
CA MET A 286 -9.44 -9.30 15.16
C MET A 286 -9.70 -9.18 16.67
N GLU A 287 -8.66 -9.12 17.50
CA GLU A 287 -8.77 -9.07 18.96
C GLU A 287 -8.80 -7.65 19.49
N THR A 288 -7.82 -6.85 19.09
CA THR A 288 -7.61 -5.47 19.62
C THR A 288 -8.35 -4.43 18.79
N GLY A 289 -8.67 -4.75 17.52
CA GLY A 289 -9.16 -3.77 16.58
C GLY A 289 -8.02 -2.96 15.95
N LYS A 290 -8.20 -1.64 15.79
CA LYS A 290 -7.22 -0.77 15.15
C LYS A 290 -6.07 -0.38 16.06
N PHE A 291 -4.88 -0.30 15.48
CA PHE A 291 -3.68 0.14 16.17
C PHE A 291 -3.36 1.62 15.88
N ASP A 292 -2.98 2.33 16.93
CA ASP A 292 -2.32 3.64 16.85
C ASP A 292 -0.79 3.52 17.03
N SER A 293 -0.31 2.36 17.44
CA SER A 293 1.11 2.09 17.68
C SER A 293 1.91 1.98 16.37
N MET A 294 3.18 2.37 16.47
CA MET A 294 4.19 2.15 15.46
C MET A 294 5.32 1.27 16.00
N GLU A 295 5.94 0.52 15.11
CA GLU A 295 7.04 -0.39 15.44
C GLU A 295 8.18 -0.23 14.45
N THR A 296 9.43 -0.14 14.97
CA THR A 296 10.63 -0.18 14.14
C THR A 296 11.14 -1.62 14.02
N ILE A 297 11.31 -2.06 12.79
CA ILE A 297 11.93 -3.34 12.45
C ILE A 297 13.39 -3.09 12.10
N HIS A 298 14.29 -3.82 12.77
CA HIS A 298 15.71 -3.84 12.46
C HIS A 298 16.04 -5.05 11.60
N LEU A 299 16.66 -4.82 10.45
CA LEU A 299 16.88 -5.82 9.42
C LEU A 299 18.38 -6.14 9.23
N ASP A 300 19.15 -6.10 10.31
CA ASP A 300 20.61 -6.27 10.26
C ASP A 300 21.06 -7.67 9.81
N PHE A 301 20.16 -8.64 9.88
CA PHE A 301 20.44 -10.06 9.62
C PHE A 301 19.96 -10.55 8.24
N LEU A 302 19.51 -9.66 7.37
CA LEU A 302 18.97 -10.08 6.07
C LEU A 302 20.04 -10.74 5.18
N PRO A 303 19.77 -11.92 4.58
CA PRO A 303 20.63 -12.57 3.61
C PRO A 303 20.86 -11.70 2.36
N LYS A 304 21.87 -12.01 1.52
CA LYS A 304 22.13 -11.26 0.29
C LYS A 304 21.03 -11.46 -0.75
N LEU A 305 20.86 -10.49 -1.64
CA LEU A 305 19.80 -10.40 -2.65
C LEU A 305 19.59 -11.67 -3.49
N TYR A 306 18.33 -12.06 -3.66
CA TYR A 306 17.87 -12.95 -4.72
C TYR A 306 17.55 -12.11 -5.98
N THR A 307 18.09 -12.50 -7.12
CA THR A 307 17.71 -11.99 -8.45
C THR A 307 17.10 -13.16 -9.21
N PRO A 308 15.81 -13.17 -9.53
CA PRO A 308 15.23 -14.20 -10.39
C PRO A 308 15.99 -14.24 -11.71
N LYS A 309 16.31 -15.45 -12.17
CA LYS A 309 16.93 -15.67 -13.48
C LYS A 309 15.91 -15.53 -14.61
#